data_4b685bbd9e9e414bdad9b80b1204bdb7
#
_entry.id   4b685bbd9e9e414bdad9b80b1204bdb7
#
_cell.length_a   1.000
_cell.length_b   1.000
_cell.length_c   1.000
_cell.angle_alpha   90.00
_cell.angle_beta   90.00
_cell.angle_gamma   90.00
#
_symmetry.space_group_name_H-M   'P 1'
#
loop_
_entity.id
_entity.type
_entity.pdbx_description
1 polymer ?
#
loop_
_entity_poly.entity_id
_entity_poly.type
_entity_poly.pdbx_seq_one_letter_code
_entity_poly.pdbx_strand_id
1 'polypeptide(L)' 'MSKLLATSKIKGQHTVTLREYEHGKMGSTYVVRYGKQVTHWMNEVLAQEEYQACVKHQATCSGWNG' A
#
# COMPACT_ATOMS: atom_id res chain seq x y z
N MET A 1 8.87 12.52 8.15
CA MET A 1 9.64 11.61 7.27
C MET A 1 8.79 10.42 6.88
N SER A 2 8.99 9.90 5.68
CA SER A 2 8.27 8.72 5.24
C SER A 2 9.23 7.53 5.17
N LYS A 3 8.68 6.34 5.41
CA LYS A 3 9.46 5.11 5.40
C LYS A 3 8.72 4.08 4.57
N LEU A 4 9.38 3.48 3.60
CA LEU A 4 8.80 2.40 2.82
C LEU A 4 8.85 1.12 3.64
N LEU A 5 7.68 0.59 4.00
CA LEU A 5 7.58 -0.62 4.80
C LEU A 5 7.53 -1.86 3.94
N ALA A 6 6.83 -1.80 2.81
CA ALA A 6 6.70 -2.95 1.92
C ALA A 6 6.39 -2.48 0.51
N THR A 7 6.74 -3.31 -0.46
CA THR A 7 6.42 -3.05 -1.85
C THR A 7 6.26 -4.37 -2.58
N SER A 8 5.34 -4.39 -3.56
CA SER A 8 5.12 -5.57 -4.40
C SER A 8 5.03 -5.10 -5.84
N LYS A 9 5.95 -5.60 -6.67
CA LYS A 9 6.02 -5.22 -8.07
C LYS A 9 5.93 -6.47 -8.93
N ILE A 10 4.95 -6.49 -9.83
CA ILE A 10 4.77 -7.57 -10.78
C ILE A 10 4.82 -6.95 -12.18
N LYS A 11 5.59 -7.55 -13.07
CA LYS A 11 5.73 -7.05 -14.43
C LYS A 11 4.36 -6.98 -15.12
N GLY A 12 4.07 -5.82 -15.69
CA GLY A 12 2.79 -5.60 -16.37
C GLY A 12 1.65 -5.19 -15.46
N GLN A 13 1.91 -5.08 -14.15
CA GLN A 13 0.91 -4.68 -13.16
C GLN A 13 1.35 -3.40 -12.46
N HIS A 14 0.39 -2.74 -11.83
CA HIS A 14 0.69 -1.58 -11.00
C HIS A 14 1.42 -2.03 -9.73
N THR A 15 2.35 -1.22 -9.29
CA THR A 15 3.09 -1.50 -8.06
C THR A 15 2.24 -1.18 -6.83
N VAL A 16 2.28 -2.07 -5.84
CA VAL A 16 1.64 -1.84 -4.54
C VAL A 16 2.72 -1.42 -3.56
N THR A 17 2.49 -0.34 -2.84
CA THR A 17 3.43 0.15 -1.82
C THR A 17 2.72 0.43 -0.52
N LEU A 18 3.42 0.19 0.59
CA LEU A 18 2.97 0.54 1.93
C LEU A 18 4.03 1.42 2.56
N ARG A 19 3.66 2.64 2.91
CA ARG A 19 4.57 3.61 3.51
C ARG A 19 4.04 4.09 4.84
N GLU A 20 4.96 4.42 5.74
CA GLU A 20 4.63 5.03 7.02
C GLU A 20 5.09 6.49 7.01
N TYR A 21 4.19 7.39 7.39
CA TYR A 21 4.49 8.81 7.54
C TYR A 21 4.41 9.17 9.01
N GLU A 22 5.54 9.51 9.61
CA GLU A 22 5.61 9.90 11.01
C GLU A 22 5.25 11.36 11.17
N HIS A 23 4.42 11.66 12.17
CA HIS A 23 3.96 13.01 12.49
C HIS A 23 4.41 13.44 13.88
N GLY A 24 5.54 12.94 14.34
CA GLY A 24 6.06 13.26 15.67
C GLY A 24 5.12 12.76 16.77
N LYS A 25 4.71 13.67 17.64
CA LYS A 25 3.85 13.31 18.77
C LYS A 25 2.44 12.92 18.34
N MET A 26 2.07 13.19 17.11
CA MET A 26 0.73 12.87 16.60
C MET A 26 0.60 11.44 16.09
N GLY A 27 1.68 10.67 16.17
CA GLY A 27 1.68 9.28 15.74
C GLY A 27 2.07 9.15 14.28
N SER A 28 1.57 8.10 13.65
CA SER A 28 1.93 7.78 12.27
C SER A 28 0.68 7.55 11.42
N THR A 29 0.80 7.85 10.15
CA THR A 29 -0.21 7.53 9.14
C THR A 29 0.41 6.55 8.16
N TYR A 30 -0.37 5.55 7.77
CA TYR A 30 0.08 4.53 6.83
C TYR A 30 -0.65 4.75 5.52
N VAL A 31 0.09 4.70 4.41
CA VAL A 31 -0.46 4.94 3.08
C VAL A 31 -0.23 3.69 2.23
N VAL A 32 -1.31 3.14 1.72
CA VAL A 32 -1.26 2.03 0.77
C VAL A 32 -1.58 2.59 -0.61
N ARG A 33 -0.67 2.39 -1.55
CA ARG A 33 -0.83 2.90 -2.90
C ARG A 33 -0.82 1.73 -3.87
N TYR A 34 -1.83 1.68 -4.74
CA TYR A 34 -1.94 0.65 -5.76
C TYR A 34 -2.41 1.32 -7.05
N GLY A 35 -1.48 1.53 -7.97
CA GLY A 35 -1.78 2.25 -9.20
C GLY A 35 -2.25 3.66 -8.90
N LYS A 36 -3.46 3.98 -9.30
CA LYS A 36 -4.07 5.30 -9.04
C LYS A 36 -4.80 5.35 -7.71
N GLN A 37 -4.98 4.20 -7.07
CA GLN A 37 -5.70 4.13 -5.82
C GLN A 37 -4.75 4.38 -4.65
N VAL A 38 -5.13 5.30 -3.78
CA VAL A 38 -4.35 5.64 -2.59
C VAL A 38 -5.29 5.64 -1.40
N THR A 39 -4.93 4.90 -0.35
CA THR A 39 -5.72 4.85 0.88
C THR A 39 -4.83 5.21 2.06
N HIS A 40 -5.44 5.89 3.03
CA HIS A 40 -4.73 6.34 4.24
C HIS A 40 -5.31 5.62 5.44
N TRP A 41 -4.43 5.15 6.32
CA TRP A 41 -4.80 4.39 7.50
C TRP A 41 -4.03 4.92 8.70
N MET A 42 -4.69 4.97 9.85
CA MET A 42 -4.03 5.38 11.08
C MET A 42 -3.62 4.18 11.93
N ASN A 43 -3.98 2.97 11.49
CA ASN A 43 -3.70 1.73 12.19
C ASN A 43 -2.86 0.85 11.28
N GLU A 44 -1.70 0.39 11.78
CA GLU A 44 -0.80 -0.43 10.97
C GLU A 44 -1.44 -1.74 10.54
N VAL A 45 -2.23 -2.37 11.43
CA VAL A 45 -2.87 -3.65 11.11
C VAL A 45 -3.84 -3.48 9.94
N LEU A 46 -4.65 -2.41 9.97
CA LEU A 46 -5.59 -2.15 8.89
C LEU A 46 -4.87 -1.83 7.58
N ALA A 47 -3.77 -1.08 7.68
CA ALA A 47 -2.97 -0.75 6.50
C ALA A 47 -2.35 -2.02 5.90
N GLN A 48 -1.85 -2.92 6.73
CA GLN A 48 -1.28 -4.17 6.26
C GLN A 48 -2.35 -5.06 5.62
N GLU A 49 -3.56 -5.08 6.17
CA GLU A 49 -4.66 -5.82 5.58
C GLU A 49 -5.01 -5.30 4.20
N GLU A 50 -5.06 -3.99 4.05
CA GLU A 50 -5.32 -3.37 2.75
C GLU A 50 -4.18 -3.67 1.77
N TYR A 51 -2.94 -3.56 2.24
CA TYR A 51 -1.78 -3.89 1.42
C TYR A 51 -1.85 -5.33 0.92
N GLN A 52 -2.16 -6.27 1.81
CA GLN A 52 -2.25 -7.69 1.44
C GLN A 52 -3.40 -7.93 0.44
N ALA A 53 -4.52 -7.24 0.63
CA ALA A 53 -5.63 -7.35 -0.30
C ALA A 53 -5.24 -6.87 -1.69
N CYS A 54 -4.50 -5.76 -1.77
CA CYS A 54 -4.02 -5.22 -3.04
C CYS A 54 -3.02 -6.16 -3.70
N VAL A 55 -2.11 -6.73 -2.91
CA VAL A 55 -1.12 -7.68 -3.43
C VAL A 55 -1.81 -8.92 -3.97
N LYS A 56 -2.81 -9.43 -3.25
CA LYS A 56 -3.58 -10.58 -3.69
C LYS A 56 -4.32 -10.29 -5.00
N HIS A 57 -4.91 -9.11 -5.10
CA HIS A 57 -5.59 -8.68 -6.32
C HIS A 57 -4.60 -8.58 -7.48
N GLN A 58 -3.44 -7.99 -7.22
CA GLN A 58 -2.37 -7.86 -8.21
C GLN A 58 -1.96 -9.23 -8.75
N ALA A 59 -1.81 -10.22 -7.87
CA ALA A 59 -1.36 -11.54 -8.24
C ALA A 59 -2.41 -12.35 -9.01
N THR A 60 -3.70 -12.12 -8.74
CA THR A 60 -4.77 -12.91 -9.33
C THR A 60 -5.44 -12.25 -10.53
N CYS A 61 -5.29 -10.94 -10.69
CA CYS A 61 -5.99 -10.21 -11.75
C CYS A 61 -5.07 -10.03 -12.94
N SER A 62 -5.07 -11.00 -13.83
CA SER A 62 -4.25 -10.95 -15.04
C SER A 62 -4.81 -9.90 -15.99
N GLY A 63 -3.92 -9.04 -16.50
CA GLY A 63 -4.33 -8.01 -17.46
C GLY A 63 -5.05 -6.84 -16.83
N TRP A 64 -5.06 -6.74 -15.53
CA TRP A 64 -5.69 -5.61 -14.85
C TRP A 64 -4.87 -4.34 -15.09
N ASN A 65 -5.56 -3.29 -15.52
CA ASN A 65 -4.88 -2.04 -15.86
C ASN A 65 -5.53 -0.84 -15.20
N GLY A 66 -6.20 -1.07 -14.12
CA GLY A 66 -6.95 -0.16 -13.32
C GLY A 66 -6.57 1.16 -13.00
#